data_5faca4f9191bd8226e829db7dee2c1c8
#
_entry.id   5faca4f9191bd8226e829db7dee2c1c8
#
_cell.length_a   1.000
_cell.length_b   1.000
_cell.length_c   1.000
_cell.angle_alpha   90.00
_cell.angle_beta   90.00
_cell.angle_gamma   90.00
#
_symmetry.space_group_name_H-M   'P 1'
#
loop_
_entity.id
_entity.type
_entity.pdbx_description
1 polymer ?
#
loop_
_entity_poly.entity_id
_entity_poly.type
_entity_poly.pdbx_seq_one_letter_code
_entity_poly.pdbx_strand_id
1 'polypeptide(L)'
;MPSSLSSCESMRETRGIKHLREERSRRANAMKYVEHSRRVFLETGTRFPREVIWAVGVVKLAAARSNVSLGLLDGGIGSAIQRKAKEVMKGLHDDRFTVDVFQTGSGTGLNMNANELIAELASRDLRGKVHPNDHVNMSQSSNDVGPTAVRVAAAYATERQVVPSLRKIARSLRTLSRRTSATVKPGRTHLRDALPVTMGQEFGAYADAFERDARMLSESVRYLFELPMGGTAVGTGLNADPRFGAMVSREISKETGLRFVPARDRFRATRLLTDVANLSGGFRTVSLDMYRLCQDLRLMFSGPYTGIGEIDIPSQEEVAGSSIMPGKTNPVTVESALLASAEVIGLDAANQFAASLGEFELAMGVPLIGYNAVVQARLLSEALGKLATVVIDRVVPMKERGRMLAETSPALITVISPRIGYDKAAALGKRIAHGAPIRTALRELGYDERQIDSILDMKRLVRPGIPSKRLRGAG
;
A
#
# COMPACT_ATOMS: atom_id res chain seq x y z
N MET A 1 -29.64 -70.96 -0.22
CA MET A 1 -29.96 -69.56 -0.45
C MET A 1 -28.84 -68.68 0.09
N PRO A 2 -28.10 -67.99 -0.76
CA PRO A 2 -27.83 -66.59 -0.58
C PRO A 2 -27.68 -65.87 -1.94
N SER A 3 -28.60 -65.00 -2.35
CA SER A 3 -28.44 -64.20 -3.59
C SER A 3 -29.24 -62.89 -3.63
N SER A 4 -29.74 -62.38 -2.49
CA SER A 4 -30.54 -61.12 -2.50
C SER A 4 -29.88 -59.89 -1.86
N LEU A 5 -28.70 -60.00 -1.24
CA LEU A 5 -28.01 -58.88 -0.60
C LEU A 5 -27.01 -58.16 -1.55
N SER A 6 -26.42 -58.87 -2.50
CA SER A 6 -25.41 -58.26 -3.43
C SER A 6 -26.03 -57.33 -4.47
N SER A 7 -27.28 -57.53 -4.87
CA SER A 7 -27.98 -56.68 -5.85
C SER A 7 -28.40 -55.29 -5.30
N CYS A 8 -28.67 -55.22 -3.99
CA CYS A 8 -29.11 -53.98 -3.36
C CYS A 8 -27.95 -53.00 -3.04
N GLU A 9 -26.77 -53.51 -2.72
CA GLU A 9 -25.54 -52.71 -2.53
C GLU A 9 -25.01 -52.17 -3.87
N SER A 10 -24.96 -52.99 -4.93
CA SER A 10 -24.58 -52.58 -6.28
C SER A 10 -25.50 -51.49 -6.85
N MET A 11 -26.80 -51.52 -6.59
CA MET A 11 -27.73 -50.47 -6.99
C MET A 11 -27.57 -49.17 -6.18
N ARG A 12 -27.17 -49.22 -4.92
CA ARG A 12 -26.88 -48.02 -4.09
C ARG A 12 -25.58 -47.36 -4.52
N GLU A 13 -24.52 -48.12 -4.80
CA GLU A 13 -23.26 -47.61 -5.32
C GLU A 13 -23.44 -46.98 -6.69
N THR A 14 -24.18 -47.63 -7.60
CA THR A 14 -24.48 -47.08 -8.95
C THR A 14 -25.32 -45.80 -8.91
N ARG A 15 -26.27 -45.69 -7.97
CA ARG A 15 -27.04 -44.45 -7.76
C ARG A 15 -26.15 -43.34 -7.16
N GLY A 16 -25.27 -43.63 -6.23
CA GLY A 16 -24.33 -42.65 -5.68
C GLY A 16 -23.36 -42.11 -6.71
N ILE A 17 -22.79 -42.98 -7.55
CA ILE A 17 -21.88 -42.59 -8.65
C ILE A 17 -22.63 -41.78 -9.72
N LYS A 18 -23.86 -42.15 -10.05
CA LYS A 18 -24.71 -41.44 -10.99
C LYS A 18 -25.07 -40.06 -10.47
N HIS A 19 -25.42 -39.93 -9.20
CA HIS A 19 -25.72 -38.66 -8.53
C HIS A 19 -24.48 -37.77 -8.49
N LEU A 20 -23.30 -38.29 -8.16
CA LEU A 20 -22.03 -37.56 -8.20
C LEU A 20 -21.63 -37.12 -9.61
N ARG A 21 -21.88 -37.94 -10.63
CA ARG A 21 -21.67 -37.57 -12.05
C ARG A 21 -22.66 -36.52 -12.51
N GLU A 22 -23.92 -36.59 -12.14
CA GLU A 22 -24.94 -35.60 -12.44
C GLU A 22 -24.65 -34.28 -11.70
N GLU A 23 -24.19 -34.32 -10.47
CA GLU A 23 -23.79 -33.13 -9.73
C GLU A 23 -22.52 -32.49 -10.31
N ARG A 24 -21.51 -33.29 -10.71
CA ARG A 24 -20.35 -32.81 -11.45
C ARG A 24 -20.71 -32.21 -12.82
N SER A 25 -21.63 -32.87 -13.55
CA SER A 25 -22.12 -32.36 -14.84
C SER A 25 -22.94 -31.07 -14.67
N ARG A 26 -23.76 -30.97 -13.62
CA ARG A 26 -24.50 -29.73 -13.28
C ARG A 26 -23.55 -28.61 -12.85
N ARG A 27 -22.46 -28.92 -12.11
CA ARG A 27 -21.42 -27.95 -11.74
C ARG A 27 -20.63 -27.49 -12.95
N ALA A 28 -20.24 -28.39 -13.86
CA ALA A 28 -19.53 -28.06 -15.10
C ALA A 28 -20.38 -27.19 -16.03
N ASN A 29 -21.70 -27.41 -16.10
CA ASN A 29 -22.60 -26.57 -16.88
C ASN A 29 -22.91 -25.20 -16.23
N ALA A 30 -22.70 -25.04 -14.92
CA ALA A 30 -23.03 -23.81 -14.20
C ALA A 30 -21.97 -22.72 -14.37
N MET A 31 -20.68 -23.09 -14.53
CA MET A 31 -19.57 -22.14 -14.74
C MET A 31 -18.86 -22.36 -16.10
N LYS A 32 -19.65 -22.47 -17.13
CA LYS A 32 -19.21 -22.82 -18.49
C LYS A 32 -18.23 -21.81 -19.09
N TYR A 33 -18.47 -20.51 -18.87
CA TYR A 33 -17.55 -19.47 -19.34
C TYR A 33 -16.19 -19.56 -18.63
N VAL A 34 -16.19 -19.70 -17.31
CA VAL A 34 -14.96 -19.83 -16.52
C VAL A 34 -14.16 -21.04 -16.95
N GLU A 35 -14.82 -22.19 -17.17
CA GLU A 35 -14.13 -23.41 -17.63
C GLU A 35 -13.52 -23.22 -19.01
N HIS A 36 -14.23 -22.60 -19.95
CA HIS A 36 -13.72 -22.32 -21.29
C HIS A 36 -12.61 -21.27 -21.27
N SER A 37 -12.75 -20.22 -20.48
CA SER A 37 -11.77 -19.12 -20.39
C SER A 37 -10.41 -19.62 -19.90
N ARG A 38 -10.35 -20.57 -18.98
CA ARG A 38 -9.12 -21.20 -18.49
C ARG A 38 -8.31 -21.92 -19.57
N ARG A 39 -8.96 -22.33 -20.68
CA ARG A 39 -8.27 -22.94 -21.83
C ARG A 39 -7.68 -21.92 -22.80
N VAL A 40 -8.12 -20.66 -22.73
CA VAL A 40 -7.77 -19.60 -23.68
C VAL A 40 -6.92 -18.51 -23.05
N PHE A 41 -7.20 -18.15 -21.80
CA PHE A 41 -6.39 -17.19 -21.05
C PHE A 41 -5.11 -17.80 -20.53
N LEU A 42 -4.17 -16.99 -20.06
CA LEU A 42 -2.99 -17.51 -19.38
C LEU A 42 -3.40 -18.16 -18.04
N GLU A 43 -2.67 -19.21 -17.65
CA GLU A 43 -2.81 -19.90 -16.37
C GLU A 43 -1.48 -19.79 -15.60
N THR A 44 -1.16 -18.57 -15.15
CA THR A 44 0.08 -18.27 -14.39
C THR A 44 -0.04 -18.63 -12.92
N GLY A 45 -1.25 -18.87 -12.44
CA GLY A 45 -1.56 -19.02 -11.03
C GLY A 45 -1.81 -17.68 -10.30
N THR A 46 -1.71 -16.56 -11.00
CA THR A 46 -1.97 -15.22 -10.40
C THR A 46 -3.48 -15.01 -10.25
N ARG A 47 -3.93 -14.85 -9.02
CA ARG A 47 -5.36 -14.71 -8.70
C ARG A 47 -5.66 -13.31 -8.18
N PHE A 48 -6.90 -12.85 -8.38
CA PHE A 48 -7.33 -11.56 -7.85
C PHE A 48 -7.27 -11.54 -6.33
N PRO A 49 -6.75 -10.47 -5.72
CA PRO A 49 -6.76 -10.29 -4.28
C PRO A 49 -8.18 -10.11 -3.76
N ARG A 50 -8.37 -10.44 -2.50
CA ARG A 50 -9.66 -10.43 -1.79
C ARG A 50 -10.44 -9.13 -1.98
N GLU A 51 -9.76 -8.01 -1.98
CA GLU A 51 -10.36 -6.67 -2.10
C GLU A 51 -10.99 -6.45 -3.48
N VAL A 52 -10.41 -7.00 -4.53
CA VAL A 52 -10.99 -6.93 -5.89
C VAL A 52 -12.23 -7.82 -5.98
N ILE A 53 -12.17 -9.04 -5.45
CA ILE A 53 -13.31 -9.96 -5.38
C ILE A 53 -14.45 -9.34 -4.57
N TRP A 54 -14.11 -8.75 -3.42
CA TRP A 54 -15.07 -8.00 -2.59
C TRP A 54 -15.74 -6.86 -3.36
N ALA A 55 -14.96 -6.06 -4.09
CA ALA A 55 -15.49 -4.93 -4.85
C ALA A 55 -16.45 -5.39 -5.97
N VAL A 56 -16.13 -6.48 -6.66
CA VAL A 56 -17.07 -7.09 -7.63
C VAL A 56 -18.36 -7.51 -6.92
N GLY A 57 -18.28 -8.14 -5.76
CA GLY A 57 -19.44 -8.47 -4.94
C GLY A 57 -20.27 -7.24 -4.57
N VAL A 58 -19.64 -6.13 -4.19
CA VAL A 58 -20.31 -4.84 -3.91
C VAL A 58 -21.05 -4.33 -5.15
N VAL A 59 -20.41 -4.37 -6.31
CA VAL A 59 -21.04 -3.94 -7.59
C VAL A 59 -22.27 -4.81 -7.90
N LYS A 60 -22.15 -6.14 -7.77
CA LYS A 60 -23.28 -7.06 -8.04
C LYS A 60 -24.43 -6.88 -7.06
N LEU A 61 -24.13 -6.66 -5.79
CA LEU A 61 -25.14 -6.32 -4.78
C LEU A 61 -25.87 -5.01 -5.13
N ALA A 62 -25.13 -3.97 -5.45
CA ALA A 62 -25.65 -2.65 -5.77
C ALA A 62 -26.50 -2.68 -7.06
N ALA A 63 -26.03 -3.40 -8.09
CA ALA A 63 -26.76 -3.57 -9.35
C ALA A 63 -28.08 -4.33 -9.16
N ALA A 64 -28.07 -5.43 -8.40
CA ALA A 64 -29.30 -6.19 -8.12
C ALA A 64 -30.34 -5.36 -7.35
N ARG A 65 -29.93 -4.59 -6.32
CA ARG A 65 -30.82 -3.67 -5.60
C ARG A 65 -31.43 -2.61 -6.52
N SER A 66 -30.58 -2.02 -7.38
CA SER A 66 -31.02 -0.97 -8.31
C SER A 66 -32.00 -1.51 -9.33
N ASN A 67 -31.74 -2.68 -9.93
CA ASN A 67 -32.66 -3.29 -10.92
C ASN A 67 -34.00 -3.71 -10.30
N VAL A 68 -34.00 -4.22 -9.05
CA VAL A 68 -35.27 -4.49 -8.33
C VAL A 68 -36.05 -3.19 -8.09
N SER A 69 -35.36 -2.13 -7.62
CA SER A 69 -36.01 -0.84 -7.35
C SER A 69 -36.51 -0.15 -8.62
N LEU A 70 -35.96 -0.47 -9.78
CA LEU A 70 -36.41 0.01 -11.11
C LEU A 70 -37.54 -0.85 -11.70
N GLY A 71 -37.88 -1.96 -11.05
CA GLY A 71 -38.91 -2.90 -11.57
C GLY A 71 -38.43 -3.76 -12.75
N LEU A 72 -37.11 -3.79 -13.01
CA LEU A 72 -36.50 -4.54 -14.11
C LEU A 72 -36.19 -5.99 -13.73
N LEU A 73 -35.90 -6.25 -12.46
CA LEU A 73 -35.55 -7.58 -11.93
C LEU A 73 -36.63 -8.01 -10.93
N ASP A 74 -37.09 -9.27 -11.04
CA ASP A 74 -38.00 -9.86 -10.08
C ASP A 74 -37.46 -9.79 -8.65
N GLY A 75 -38.31 -9.46 -7.68
CA GLY A 75 -37.93 -9.24 -6.30
C GLY A 75 -37.35 -10.49 -5.61
N GLY A 76 -37.84 -11.68 -5.94
CA GLY A 76 -37.38 -12.96 -5.40
C GLY A 76 -35.97 -13.30 -5.92
N ILE A 77 -35.80 -13.18 -7.26
CA ILE A 77 -34.51 -13.39 -7.93
C ILE A 77 -33.50 -12.35 -7.42
N GLY A 78 -33.89 -11.08 -7.38
CA GLY A 78 -33.04 -10.01 -6.89
C GLY A 78 -32.58 -10.21 -5.44
N SER A 79 -33.49 -10.66 -4.56
CA SER A 79 -33.13 -10.97 -3.17
C SER A 79 -32.16 -12.14 -3.05
N ALA A 80 -32.29 -13.18 -3.89
CA ALA A 80 -31.33 -14.29 -3.91
C ALA A 80 -29.96 -13.84 -4.40
N ILE A 81 -29.87 -13.05 -5.48
CA ILE A 81 -28.62 -12.48 -5.97
C ILE A 81 -27.97 -11.62 -4.90
N GLN A 82 -28.70 -10.75 -4.20
CA GLN A 82 -28.18 -9.90 -3.14
C GLN A 82 -27.58 -10.72 -1.99
N ARG A 83 -28.22 -11.81 -1.56
CA ARG A 83 -27.68 -12.70 -0.52
C ARG A 83 -26.34 -13.31 -0.98
N LYS A 84 -26.26 -13.81 -2.22
CA LYS A 84 -25.06 -14.46 -2.75
C LYS A 84 -23.92 -13.45 -3.01
N ALA A 85 -24.26 -12.26 -3.48
CA ALA A 85 -23.28 -11.16 -3.57
C ALA A 85 -22.67 -10.82 -2.20
N LYS A 86 -23.47 -10.81 -1.13
CA LYS A 86 -22.97 -10.64 0.26
C LYS A 86 -22.09 -11.79 0.72
N GLU A 87 -22.36 -13.03 0.30
CA GLU A 87 -21.47 -14.18 0.58
C GLU A 87 -20.11 -14.01 -0.10
N VAL A 88 -20.09 -13.54 -1.38
CA VAL A 88 -18.86 -13.17 -2.09
C VAL A 88 -18.13 -12.04 -1.34
N MET A 89 -18.84 -11.00 -0.91
CA MET A 89 -18.24 -9.92 -0.10
C MET A 89 -17.64 -10.42 1.22
N LYS A 90 -18.16 -11.49 1.83
CA LYS A 90 -17.63 -12.10 3.04
C LYS A 90 -16.45 -13.06 2.80
N GLY A 91 -16.10 -13.35 1.56
CA GLY A 91 -15.01 -14.28 1.21
C GLY A 91 -15.36 -15.76 1.25
N LEU A 92 -16.64 -16.10 1.36
CA LEU A 92 -17.07 -17.50 1.50
C LEU A 92 -16.84 -18.34 0.23
N HIS A 93 -16.48 -17.70 -0.87
CA HIS A 93 -16.33 -18.34 -2.18
C HIS A 93 -15.09 -17.86 -2.94
N ASP A 94 -14.07 -17.35 -2.24
CA ASP A 94 -12.85 -16.81 -2.88
C ASP A 94 -12.10 -17.86 -3.69
N ASP A 95 -12.13 -19.12 -3.25
CA ASP A 95 -11.58 -20.28 -3.95
C ASP A 95 -12.26 -20.58 -5.31
N ARG A 96 -13.45 -20.04 -5.52
CA ARG A 96 -14.21 -20.16 -6.76
C ARG A 96 -13.88 -19.07 -7.80
N PHE A 97 -13.08 -18.06 -7.42
CA PHE A 97 -12.55 -17.06 -8.36
C PHE A 97 -11.25 -17.56 -8.96
N THR A 98 -11.39 -18.43 -9.96
CA THR A 98 -10.27 -19.18 -10.53
C THR A 98 -9.70 -18.60 -11.82
N VAL A 99 -10.32 -17.58 -12.39
CA VAL A 99 -9.82 -16.90 -13.60
C VAL A 99 -8.55 -16.10 -13.26
N ASP A 100 -7.52 -16.27 -14.09
CA ASP A 100 -6.22 -15.59 -13.91
C ASP A 100 -6.33 -14.08 -14.12
N VAL A 101 -5.41 -13.31 -13.55
CA VAL A 101 -5.31 -11.85 -13.78
C VAL A 101 -4.96 -11.56 -15.24
N PHE A 102 -4.15 -12.40 -15.89
CA PHE A 102 -3.76 -12.29 -17.29
C PHE A 102 -4.85 -12.88 -18.22
N GLN A 103 -5.91 -12.12 -18.39
CA GLN A 103 -7.15 -12.46 -19.09
C GLN A 103 -7.52 -11.42 -20.15
N THR A 104 -8.79 -11.41 -20.60
CA THR A 104 -9.30 -10.34 -21.46
C THR A 104 -9.22 -8.98 -20.76
N GLY A 105 -8.67 -7.99 -21.43
CA GLY A 105 -8.24 -6.73 -20.86
C GLY A 105 -9.35 -5.88 -20.22
N SER A 106 -10.61 -6.04 -20.62
CA SER A 106 -11.76 -5.36 -19.99
C SER A 106 -12.19 -5.95 -18.64
N GLY A 107 -11.60 -7.10 -18.22
CA GLY A 107 -12.00 -7.81 -17.00
C GLY A 107 -13.24 -8.68 -17.16
N THR A 108 -13.61 -9.05 -18.39
CA THR A 108 -14.79 -9.91 -18.64
C THR A 108 -14.66 -11.26 -17.93
N GLY A 109 -13.47 -11.83 -17.84
CA GLY A 109 -13.24 -13.08 -17.10
C GLY A 109 -13.66 -12.97 -15.65
N LEU A 110 -13.21 -11.94 -14.93
CA LEU A 110 -13.58 -11.68 -13.55
C LEU A 110 -15.10 -11.40 -13.40
N ASN A 111 -15.67 -10.57 -14.29
CA ASN A 111 -17.09 -10.26 -14.28
C ASN A 111 -17.95 -11.52 -14.50
N MET A 112 -17.60 -12.35 -15.49
CA MET A 112 -18.34 -13.59 -15.76
C MET A 112 -18.12 -14.63 -14.66
N ASN A 113 -16.95 -14.71 -14.05
CA ASN A 113 -16.73 -15.57 -12.89
C ASN A 113 -17.71 -15.23 -11.75
N ALA A 114 -17.86 -13.94 -11.44
CA ALA A 114 -18.83 -13.49 -10.45
C ALA A 114 -20.28 -13.77 -10.88
N ASN A 115 -20.63 -13.50 -12.15
CA ASN A 115 -21.98 -13.71 -12.66
C ASN A 115 -22.38 -15.19 -12.58
N GLU A 116 -21.54 -16.10 -13.07
CA GLU A 116 -21.82 -17.54 -13.07
C GLU A 116 -21.89 -18.11 -11.66
N LEU A 117 -20.96 -17.72 -10.78
CA LEU A 117 -20.96 -18.15 -9.38
C LEU A 117 -22.23 -17.70 -8.65
N ILE A 118 -22.56 -16.41 -8.72
CA ILE A 118 -23.76 -15.87 -8.06
C ILE A 118 -25.03 -16.50 -8.62
N ALA A 119 -25.11 -16.68 -9.95
CA ALA A 119 -26.27 -17.30 -10.59
C ALA A 119 -26.45 -18.77 -10.17
N GLU A 120 -25.35 -19.54 -10.12
CA GLU A 120 -25.37 -20.94 -9.64
C GLU A 120 -25.90 -21.03 -8.20
N LEU A 121 -25.31 -20.23 -7.30
CA LEU A 121 -25.67 -20.23 -5.89
C LEU A 121 -27.12 -19.76 -5.65
N ALA A 122 -27.56 -18.70 -6.35
CA ALA A 122 -28.91 -18.18 -6.26
C ALA A 122 -29.95 -19.17 -6.84
N SER A 123 -29.61 -19.88 -7.92
CA SER A 123 -30.46 -20.91 -8.51
C SER A 123 -30.72 -22.06 -7.54
N ARG A 124 -29.73 -22.44 -6.73
CA ARG A 124 -29.87 -23.46 -5.68
C ARG A 124 -30.84 -23.03 -4.59
N ASP A 125 -30.76 -21.77 -4.14
CA ASP A 125 -31.64 -21.22 -3.11
C ASP A 125 -33.12 -21.19 -3.57
N LEU A 126 -33.35 -20.77 -4.82
CA LEU A 126 -34.70 -20.60 -5.36
C LEU A 126 -35.28 -21.91 -5.91
N ARG A 127 -34.49 -22.98 -6.02
CA ARG A 127 -34.87 -24.20 -6.78
C ARG A 127 -35.36 -23.90 -8.20
N GLY A 128 -34.89 -22.77 -8.77
CA GLY A 128 -35.23 -22.23 -10.08
C GLY A 128 -34.02 -21.67 -10.80
N LYS A 129 -34.14 -21.35 -12.08
CA LYS A 129 -33.04 -20.90 -12.91
C LYS A 129 -32.79 -19.39 -12.75
N VAL A 130 -31.66 -19.01 -12.18
CA VAL A 130 -31.11 -17.65 -12.24
C VAL A 130 -30.05 -17.63 -13.34
N HIS A 131 -30.20 -16.72 -14.32
CA HIS A 131 -29.30 -16.65 -15.47
C HIS A 131 -28.16 -15.64 -15.21
N PRO A 132 -26.87 -15.95 -15.50
CA PRO A 132 -25.73 -15.08 -15.21
C PRO A 132 -25.81 -13.74 -15.97
N ASN A 133 -26.26 -13.73 -17.22
CA ASN A 133 -26.36 -12.51 -18.04
C ASN A 133 -27.70 -11.79 -17.86
N ASP A 134 -28.83 -12.52 -17.95
CA ASP A 134 -30.16 -11.90 -17.96
C ASP A 134 -30.57 -11.36 -16.59
N HIS A 135 -30.06 -11.96 -15.49
CA HIS A 135 -30.42 -11.58 -14.14
C HIS A 135 -29.26 -10.93 -13.37
N VAL A 136 -28.10 -11.63 -13.22
CA VAL A 136 -26.97 -11.13 -12.40
C VAL A 136 -26.28 -9.94 -13.09
N ASN A 137 -26.12 -9.98 -14.41
CA ASN A 137 -25.47 -8.94 -15.20
C ASN A 137 -26.46 -7.94 -15.84
N MET A 138 -27.73 -7.98 -15.48
CA MET A 138 -28.77 -7.09 -16.03
C MET A 138 -28.35 -5.61 -15.92
N SER A 139 -28.54 -4.84 -16.99
CA SER A 139 -28.18 -3.41 -17.11
C SER A 139 -26.67 -3.13 -17.02
N GLN A 140 -25.79 -4.13 -17.16
CA GLN A 140 -24.34 -4.03 -17.00
C GLN A 140 -23.58 -4.53 -18.22
N SER A 141 -22.35 -4.06 -18.37
CA SER A 141 -21.33 -4.64 -19.24
C SER A 141 -20.06 -4.90 -18.42
N SER A 142 -19.20 -5.83 -18.84
CA SER A 142 -17.86 -5.95 -18.25
C SER A 142 -17.08 -4.65 -18.35
N ASN A 143 -17.38 -3.83 -19.37
CA ASN A 143 -16.67 -2.58 -19.66
C ASN A 143 -17.00 -1.46 -18.66
N ASP A 144 -18.13 -1.49 -17.99
CA ASP A 144 -18.43 -0.57 -16.88
C ASP A 144 -18.24 -1.24 -15.50
N VAL A 145 -18.49 -2.54 -15.35
CA VAL A 145 -18.28 -3.29 -14.10
C VAL A 145 -16.80 -3.38 -13.72
N GLY A 146 -15.93 -3.75 -14.65
CA GLY A 146 -14.50 -3.93 -14.39
C GLY A 146 -13.84 -2.64 -13.86
N PRO A 147 -13.87 -1.53 -14.60
CA PRO A 147 -13.31 -0.26 -14.14
C PRO A 147 -13.96 0.28 -12.85
N THR A 148 -15.26 -0.02 -12.63
CA THR A 148 -15.93 0.31 -11.37
C THR A 148 -15.36 -0.49 -10.21
N ALA A 149 -15.25 -1.81 -10.33
CA ALA A 149 -14.72 -2.69 -9.28
C ALA A 149 -13.28 -2.32 -8.92
N VAL A 150 -12.44 -2.01 -9.90
CA VAL A 150 -11.06 -1.56 -9.68
C VAL A 150 -11.02 -0.26 -8.89
N ARG A 151 -11.80 0.75 -9.27
CA ARG A 151 -11.87 2.02 -8.53
C ARG A 151 -12.37 1.84 -7.11
N VAL A 152 -13.40 1.03 -6.92
CA VAL A 152 -13.96 0.75 -5.59
C VAL A 152 -12.93 0.02 -4.71
N ALA A 153 -12.25 -1.01 -5.24
CA ALA A 153 -11.22 -1.75 -4.50
C ALA A 153 -10.04 -0.85 -4.11
N ALA A 154 -9.48 -0.12 -5.07
CA ALA A 154 -8.33 0.76 -4.87
C ALA A 154 -8.66 1.91 -3.90
N ALA A 155 -9.81 2.56 -4.05
CA ALA A 155 -10.24 3.63 -3.16
C ALA A 155 -10.47 3.12 -1.72
N TYR A 156 -11.12 1.98 -1.57
CA TYR A 156 -11.37 1.38 -0.27
C TYR A 156 -10.06 0.97 0.43
N ALA A 157 -9.16 0.29 -0.27
CA ALA A 157 -7.86 -0.09 0.28
C ALA A 157 -7.04 1.14 0.68
N THR A 158 -7.05 2.20 -0.13
CA THR A 158 -6.33 3.45 0.20
C THR A 158 -6.89 4.10 1.46
N GLU A 159 -8.19 4.36 1.52
CA GLU A 159 -8.83 5.09 2.63
C GLU A 159 -8.90 4.28 3.92
N ARG A 160 -9.04 2.94 3.85
CA ARG A 160 -9.22 2.09 5.02
C ARG A 160 -7.95 1.39 5.51
N GLN A 161 -6.88 1.33 4.68
CA GLN A 161 -5.65 0.64 5.04
C GLN A 161 -4.43 1.57 4.94
N VAL A 162 -4.13 2.15 3.77
CA VAL A 162 -2.89 2.90 3.55
C VAL A 162 -2.88 4.23 4.33
N VAL A 163 -3.90 5.05 4.19
CA VAL A 163 -3.98 6.36 4.87
C VAL A 163 -3.94 6.23 6.41
N PRO A 164 -4.67 5.28 7.05
CA PRO A 164 -4.51 5.03 8.47
C PRO A 164 -3.10 4.60 8.88
N SER A 165 -2.42 3.75 8.07
CA SER A 165 -1.05 3.30 8.32
C SER A 165 -0.04 4.43 8.21
N LEU A 166 -0.20 5.33 7.22
CA LEU A 166 0.61 6.56 7.10
C LEU A 166 0.44 7.47 8.32
N ARG A 167 -0.80 7.69 8.75
CA ARG A 167 -1.07 8.47 9.97
C ARG A 167 -0.49 7.82 11.22
N LYS A 168 -0.44 6.49 11.26
CA LYS A 168 0.15 5.75 12.38
C LYS A 168 1.66 5.95 12.43
N ILE A 169 2.39 5.69 11.35
CA ILE A 169 3.85 5.87 11.32
C ILE A 169 4.25 7.34 11.56
N ALA A 170 3.52 8.29 10.99
CA ALA A 170 3.75 9.71 11.25
C ALA A 170 3.63 10.06 12.74
N ARG A 171 2.61 9.52 13.44
CA ARG A 171 2.48 9.71 14.90
C ARG A 171 3.60 9.08 15.68
N SER A 172 4.02 7.86 15.35
CA SER A 172 5.16 7.17 15.97
C SER A 172 6.45 7.97 15.81
N LEU A 173 6.73 8.43 14.59
CA LEU A 173 7.89 9.30 14.29
C LEU A 173 7.82 10.64 15.02
N ARG A 174 6.66 11.27 15.10
CA ARG A 174 6.48 12.52 15.84
C ARG A 174 6.72 12.35 17.35
N THR A 175 6.32 11.20 17.89
CA THR A 175 6.57 10.83 19.29
C THR A 175 8.07 10.59 19.53
N LEU A 176 8.72 9.84 18.64
CA LEU A 176 10.17 9.61 18.70
C LEU A 176 10.94 10.93 18.56
N SER A 177 10.56 11.80 17.62
CA SER A 177 11.13 13.14 17.43
C SER A 177 11.11 13.95 18.73
N ARG A 178 9.97 14.00 19.42
CA ARG A 178 9.87 14.69 20.71
C ARG A 178 10.75 14.07 21.79
N ARG A 179 10.75 12.75 21.91
CA ARG A 179 11.56 12.01 22.90
C ARG A 179 13.06 12.20 22.69
N THR A 180 13.50 12.40 21.46
CA THR A 180 14.90 12.55 21.07
C THR A 180 15.30 13.99 20.71
N SER A 181 14.46 14.99 21.05
CA SER A 181 14.68 16.40 20.71
C SER A 181 15.94 17.01 21.33
N ALA A 182 16.45 16.45 22.43
CA ALA A 182 17.71 16.84 23.06
C ALA A 182 18.88 15.90 22.76
N THR A 183 18.68 14.83 21.97
CA THR A 183 19.71 13.87 21.62
C THR A 183 20.52 14.40 20.45
N VAL A 184 21.70 14.95 20.73
CA VAL A 184 22.63 15.48 19.72
C VAL A 184 23.38 14.34 19.04
N LYS A 185 23.60 14.47 17.73
CA LYS A 185 24.40 13.59 16.88
C LYS A 185 25.04 14.41 15.76
N PRO A 186 26.07 13.89 15.05
CA PRO A 186 26.57 14.55 13.86
C PRO A 186 25.49 14.45 12.74
N GLY A 187 25.25 15.56 12.07
CA GLY A 187 24.62 15.51 10.76
C GLY A 187 25.59 14.90 9.74
N ARG A 188 25.06 14.36 8.65
CA ARG A 188 25.87 13.79 7.56
C ARG A 188 25.35 14.25 6.20
N THR A 189 26.29 14.67 5.35
CA THR A 189 26.03 14.92 3.93
C THR A 189 27.04 14.12 3.13
N HIS A 190 26.62 13.43 2.06
CA HIS A 190 27.48 12.50 1.32
C HIS A 190 28.14 11.42 2.21
N LEU A 191 27.47 11.00 3.30
CA LEU A 191 27.98 10.14 4.36
C LEU A 191 29.26 10.69 5.05
N ARG A 192 29.58 11.96 4.86
CA ARG A 192 30.67 12.66 5.55
C ARG A 192 30.11 13.52 6.67
N ASP A 193 30.93 13.74 7.69
CA ASP A 193 30.57 14.56 8.83
C ASP A 193 30.12 15.95 8.44
N ALA A 194 29.02 16.39 9.01
CA ALA A 194 28.48 17.73 8.87
C ALA A 194 28.19 18.35 10.26
N LEU A 195 27.53 19.51 10.26
CA LEU A 195 27.16 20.19 11.48
C LEU A 195 26.25 19.33 12.37
N PRO A 196 26.31 19.51 13.70
CA PRO A 196 25.43 18.78 14.62
C PRO A 196 23.95 19.01 14.34
N VAL A 197 23.17 17.97 14.54
CA VAL A 197 21.70 17.97 14.52
C VAL A 197 21.21 17.27 15.78
N THR A 198 19.91 17.36 16.07
CA THR A 198 19.29 16.43 17.01
C THR A 198 18.67 15.28 16.27
N MET A 199 18.68 14.10 16.85
CA MET A 199 17.95 12.94 16.33
C MET A 199 16.46 13.25 16.18
N GLY A 200 15.91 14.10 17.07
CA GLY A 200 14.55 14.58 16.98
C GLY A 200 14.25 15.40 15.72
N GLN A 201 15.21 16.17 15.21
CA GLN A 201 15.07 16.90 13.94
C GLN A 201 15.00 15.95 12.76
N GLU A 202 15.84 14.90 12.71
CA GLU A 202 15.80 13.87 11.66
C GLU A 202 14.46 13.13 11.62
N PHE A 203 14.02 12.57 12.75
CA PHE A 203 12.74 11.84 12.80
C PHE A 203 11.53 12.76 12.60
N GLY A 204 11.67 14.02 12.98
CA GLY A 204 10.63 15.05 12.73
C GLY A 204 10.41 15.32 11.26
N ALA A 205 11.47 15.32 10.45
CA ALA A 205 11.39 15.49 9.00
C ALA A 205 10.64 14.34 8.33
N TYR A 206 10.91 13.09 8.73
CA TYR A 206 10.15 11.93 8.24
C TYR A 206 8.68 11.94 8.69
N ALA A 207 8.40 12.40 9.91
CA ALA A 207 7.02 12.55 10.35
C ALA A 207 6.24 13.52 9.46
N ASP A 208 6.83 14.67 9.09
CA ASP A 208 6.22 15.64 8.16
C ASP A 208 6.00 15.04 6.77
N ALA A 209 6.97 14.27 6.25
CA ALA A 209 6.85 13.60 4.96
C ALA A 209 5.63 12.68 4.91
N PHE A 210 5.48 11.75 5.86
CA PHE A 210 4.34 10.82 5.90
C PHE A 210 2.99 11.52 6.22
N GLU A 211 3.00 12.63 6.94
CA GLU A 211 1.80 13.47 7.10
C GLU A 211 1.36 14.08 5.76
N ARG A 212 2.30 14.50 4.93
CA ARG A 212 2.05 15.01 3.57
C ARG A 212 1.56 13.91 2.64
N ASP A 213 2.19 12.73 2.68
CA ASP A 213 1.79 11.56 1.91
C ASP A 213 0.34 11.15 2.20
N ALA A 214 -0.05 11.14 3.47
CA ALA A 214 -1.41 10.84 3.85
C ALA A 214 -2.43 11.83 3.26
N ARG A 215 -2.08 13.12 3.19
CA ARG A 215 -2.93 14.14 2.54
C ARG A 215 -2.98 13.95 1.03
N MET A 216 -1.82 13.77 0.39
CA MET A 216 -1.71 13.55 -1.05
C MET A 216 -2.56 12.35 -1.50
N LEU A 217 -2.47 11.22 -0.80
CA LEU A 217 -3.27 10.04 -1.16
C LEU A 217 -4.76 10.26 -0.92
N SER A 218 -5.16 10.91 0.17
CA SER A 218 -6.57 11.26 0.42
C SER A 218 -7.14 12.23 -0.63
N GLU A 219 -6.31 13.03 -1.28
CA GLU A 219 -6.70 13.88 -2.41
C GLU A 219 -6.77 13.07 -3.71
N SER A 220 -5.75 12.27 -3.99
CA SER A 220 -5.66 11.47 -5.22
C SER A 220 -6.81 10.45 -5.32
N VAL A 221 -7.21 9.83 -4.22
CA VAL A 221 -8.29 8.83 -4.21
C VAL A 221 -9.64 9.39 -4.61
N ARG A 222 -9.86 10.71 -4.46
CA ARG A 222 -11.13 11.35 -4.84
C ARG A 222 -11.45 11.24 -6.33
N TYR A 223 -10.42 11.14 -7.18
CA TYR A 223 -10.60 10.94 -8.61
C TYR A 223 -11.20 9.56 -8.94
N LEU A 224 -11.08 8.57 -8.04
CA LEU A 224 -11.65 7.25 -8.19
C LEU A 224 -13.14 7.19 -7.78
N PHE A 225 -13.68 8.24 -7.18
CA PHE A 225 -15.08 8.24 -6.74
C PHE A 225 -16.09 8.41 -7.89
N GLU A 226 -15.65 8.80 -9.08
CA GLU A 226 -16.47 8.83 -10.28
C GLU A 226 -16.49 7.46 -10.96
N LEU A 227 -17.68 6.84 -11.03
CA LEU A 227 -17.86 5.48 -11.54
C LEU A 227 -18.48 5.46 -12.93
N PRO A 228 -17.99 4.60 -13.87
CA PRO A 228 -18.57 4.45 -15.20
C PRO A 228 -19.90 3.69 -15.22
N MET A 229 -20.36 3.14 -14.09
CA MET A 229 -21.59 2.33 -14.01
C MET A 229 -22.79 2.97 -14.68
N GLY A 230 -23.50 2.16 -15.46
CA GLY A 230 -24.60 2.61 -16.31
C GLY A 230 -24.16 3.16 -17.66
N GLY A 231 -22.84 3.14 -17.96
CA GLY A 231 -22.31 3.41 -19.30
C GLY A 231 -22.47 2.23 -20.25
N THR A 232 -22.64 1.05 -19.69
CA THR A 232 -22.72 -0.24 -20.39
C THR A 232 -21.51 -0.51 -21.31
N ALA A 233 -21.73 -0.90 -22.56
CA ALA A 233 -20.67 -1.38 -23.44
C ALA A 233 -19.64 -0.31 -23.83
N VAL A 234 -20.06 0.92 -24.08
CA VAL A 234 -19.24 1.97 -24.69
C VAL A 234 -19.36 3.35 -24.01
N GLY A 235 -20.21 3.48 -22.99
CA GLY A 235 -20.45 4.75 -22.29
C GLY A 235 -21.81 5.40 -22.56
N THR A 236 -22.55 4.92 -23.57
CA THR A 236 -23.87 5.47 -23.94
C THR A 236 -24.98 5.13 -22.96
N GLY A 237 -24.84 4.01 -22.23
CA GLY A 237 -25.89 3.49 -21.35
C GLY A 237 -27.01 2.74 -22.08
N LEU A 238 -26.81 2.32 -23.32
CA LEU A 238 -27.76 1.50 -24.04
C LEU A 238 -28.04 0.21 -23.26
N ASN A 239 -29.30 -0.22 -23.20
CA ASN A 239 -29.82 -1.36 -22.43
C ASN A 239 -29.76 -1.18 -20.89
N ALA A 240 -29.65 0.04 -20.38
CA ALA A 240 -29.79 0.35 -18.95
C ALA A 240 -30.81 1.50 -18.77
N ASP A 241 -31.58 1.48 -17.66
CA ASP A 241 -32.39 2.63 -17.26
C ASP A 241 -31.48 3.84 -17.01
N PRO A 242 -31.83 5.05 -17.47
CA PRO A 242 -31.01 6.26 -17.27
C PRO A 242 -30.63 6.54 -15.79
N ARG A 243 -31.44 6.08 -14.82
CA ARG A 243 -31.23 6.24 -13.38
C ARG A 243 -30.29 5.19 -12.80
N PHE A 244 -30.05 4.08 -13.51
CA PHE A 244 -29.34 2.90 -13.00
C PHE A 244 -27.94 3.26 -12.43
N GLY A 245 -27.13 3.98 -13.19
CA GLY A 245 -25.77 4.34 -12.76
C GLY A 245 -25.74 5.16 -11.47
N ALA A 246 -26.68 6.10 -11.30
CA ALA A 246 -26.80 6.92 -10.09
C ALA A 246 -27.25 6.08 -8.88
N MET A 247 -28.18 5.14 -9.09
CA MET A 247 -28.65 4.25 -8.04
C MET A 247 -27.56 3.29 -7.58
N VAL A 248 -26.83 2.68 -8.53
CA VAL A 248 -25.71 1.78 -8.21
C VAL A 248 -24.61 2.51 -7.44
N SER A 249 -24.20 3.71 -7.88
CA SER A 249 -23.19 4.52 -7.18
C SER A 249 -23.60 4.85 -5.74
N ARG A 250 -24.91 5.13 -5.51
CA ARG A 250 -25.46 5.36 -4.18
C ARG A 250 -25.42 4.09 -3.31
N GLU A 251 -25.77 2.93 -3.86
CA GLU A 251 -25.72 1.67 -3.12
C GLU A 251 -24.26 1.26 -2.81
N ILE A 252 -23.31 1.45 -3.75
CA ILE A 252 -21.87 1.26 -3.50
C ILE A 252 -21.41 2.19 -2.36
N SER A 253 -21.85 3.45 -2.36
CA SER A 253 -21.49 4.41 -1.29
C SER A 253 -22.00 3.95 0.08
N LYS A 254 -23.21 3.39 0.17
CA LYS A 254 -23.77 2.85 1.42
C LYS A 254 -22.95 1.67 1.94
N GLU A 255 -22.56 0.74 1.05
CA GLU A 255 -21.82 -0.46 1.43
C GLU A 255 -20.36 -0.18 1.84
N THR A 256 -19.74 0.83 1.24
CA THR A 256 -18.32 1.15 1.46
C THR A 256 -18.08 2.23 2.52
N GLY A 257 -19.09 3.08 2.74
CA GLY A 257 -18.95 4.32 3.53
C GLY A 257 -18.08 5.38 2.85
N LEU A 258 -17.87 5.27 1.52
CA LEU A 258 -17.17 6.25 0.69
C LEU A 258 -18.15 6.89 -0.29
N ARG A 259 -17.92 8.13 -0.70
CA ARG A 259 -18.86 8.90 -1.51
C ARG A 259 -18.64 8.69 -3.01
N PHE A 260 -19.08 7.56 -3.55
CA PHE A 260 -19.08 7.32 -5.00
C PHE A 260 -20.25 8.03 -5.71
N VAL A 261 -19.99 8.50 -6.92
CA VAL A 261 -20.95 9.20 -7.77
C VAL A 261 -20.85 8.68 -9.22
N PRO A 262 -21.91 8.83 -10.03
CA PRO A 262 -21.78 8.58 -11.47
C PRO A 262 -20.72 9.51 -12.07
N ALA A 263 -19.89 8.98 -12.95
CA ALA A 263 -18.93 9.80 -13.67
C ALA A 263 -19.65 10.88 -14.48
N ARG A 264 -19.12 12.09 -14.46
CA ARG A 264 -19.61 13.19 -15.29
C ARG A 264 -19.54 12.84 -16.77
N ASP A 265 -18.48 12.15 -17.17
CA ASP A 265 -18.30 11.58 -18.51
C ASP A 265 -18.01 10.08 -18.39
N ARG A 266 -19.04 9.27 -18.75
CA ARG A 266 -18.96 7.81 -18.70
C ARG A 266 -18.03 7.23 -19.77
N PHE A 267 -17.89 7.91 -20.93
CA PHE A 267 -16.93 7.50 -21.96
C PHE A 267 -15.50 7.57 -21.44
N ARG A 268 -15.13 8.70 -20.80
CA ARG A 268 -13.81 8.85 -20.15
C ARG A 268 -13.61 7.77 -19.09
N ALA A 269 -14.56 7.59 -18.19
CA ALA A 269 -14.41 6.69 -17.06
C ALA A 269 -14.37 5.20 -17.45
N THR A 270 -14.96 4.84 -18.62
CA THR A 270 -14.92 3.48 -19.16
C THR A 270 -13.60 3.19 -19.87
N ARG A 271 -13.07 4.14 -20.65
CA ARG A 271 -11.91 3.92 -21.54
C ARG A 271 -10.55 4.33 -20.95
N LEU A 272 -10.51 5.15 -19.91
CA LEU A 272 -9.28 5.68 -19.33
C LEU A 272 -9.15 5.25 -17.87
N LEU A 273 -7.96 4.77 -17.50
CA LEU A 273 -7.60 4.33 -16.14
C LEU A 273 -6.51 5.22 -15.53
N THR A 274 -6.33 6.43 -16.07
CA THR A 274 -5.29 7.36 -15.64
C THR A 274 -5.48 7.87 -14.22
N ASP A 275 -6.70 7.86 -13.69
CA ASP A 275 -6.99 8.13 -12.30
C ASP A 275 -6.42 7.04 -11.35
N VAL A 276 -6.53 5.77 -11.73
CA VAL A 276 -5.93 4.65 -10.98
C VAL A 276 -4.39 4.68 -11.09
N ALA A 277 -3.85 4.99 -12.29
CA ALA A 277 -2.41 5.16 -12.48
C ALA A 277 -1.86 6.33 -11.66
N ASN A 278 -2.59 7.43 -11.55
CA ASN A 278 -2.22 8.56 -10.69
C ASN A 278 -2.16 8.15 -9.20
N LEU A 279 -3.13 7.38 -8.71
CA LEU A 279 -3.09 6.84 -7.35
C LEU A 279 -1.88 5.90 -7.16
N SER A 280 -1.59 5.03 -8.12
CA SER A 280 -0.42 4.15 -8.14
C SER A 280 0.90 4.95 -8.05
N GLY A 281 1.01 6.05 -8.78
CA GLY A 281 2.13 7.00 -8.67
C GLY A 281 2.25 7.63 -7.27
N GLY A 282 1.13 7.87 -6.61
CA GLY A 282 1.09 8.27 -5.20
C GLY A 282 1.66 7.20 -4.27
N PHE A 283 1.33 5.93 -4.49
CA PHE A 283 1.92 4.80 -3.75
C PHE A 283 3.42 4.68 -3.96
N ARG A 284 3.92 4.89 -5.19
CA ARG A 284 5.35 4.99 -5.47
C ARG A 284 6.00 6.11 -4.66
N THR A 285 5.38 7.30 -4.57
CA THR A 285 5.92 8.43 -3.79
C THR A 285 6.08 8.05 -2.32
N VAL A 286 5.06 7.46 -1.71
CA VAL A 286 5.13 6.91 -0.34
C VAL A 286 6.26 5.90 -0.18
N SER A 287 6.44 5.02 -1.19
CA SER A 287 7.53 4.03 -1.18
C SER A 287 8.91 4.64 -1.19
N LEU A 288 9.11 5.76 -1.90
CA LEU A 288 10.39 6.47 -1.93
C LEU A 288 10.73 7.06 -0.56
N ASP A 289 9.78 7.67 0.14
CA ASP A 289 9.96 8.19 1.48
C ASP A 289 10.19 7.06 2.51
N MET A 290 9.46 5.95 2.39
CA MET A 290 9.65 4.76 3.21
C MET A 290 11.03 4.13 2.97
N TYR A 291 11.45 4.02 1.71
CA TYR A 291 12.78 3.51 1.34
C TYR A 291 13.87 4.36 1.98
N ARG A 292 13.77 5.69 1.88
CA ARG A 292 14.75 6.61 2.45
C ARG A 292 14.83 6.50 3.99
N LEU A 293 13.69 6.46 4.68
CA LEU A 293 13.67 6.21 6.12
C LEU A 293 14.38 4.90 6.47
N CYS A 294 14.09 3.82 5.75
CA CYS A 294 14.68 2.51 5.98
C CYS A 294 16.19 2.50 5.77
N GLN A 295 16.71 3.21 4.76
CA GLN A 295 18.15 3.34 4.53
C GLN A 295 18.84 4.06 5.70
N ASP A 296 18.28 5.17 6.18
CA ASP A 296 18.85 5.91 7.30
C ASP A 296 18.77 5.08 8.61
N LEU A 297 17.69 4.36 8.86
CA LEU A 297 17.56 3.44 9.99
C LEU A 297 18.65 2.34 9.98
N ARG A 298 18.91 1.72 8.80
CA ARG A 298 19.96 0.70 8.67
C ARG A 298 21.35 1.27 8.98
N LEU A 299 21.64 2.48 8.50
CA LEU A 299 22.91 3.15 8.77
C LEU A 299 23.06 3.49 10.25
N MET A 300 22.04 4.06 10.88
CA MET A 300 22.06 4.39 12.30
C MET A 300 22.17 3.15 13.20
N PHE A 301 21.57 2.02 12.81
CA PHE A 301 21.59 0.74 13.53
C PHE A 301 22.86 -0.08 13.26
N SER A 302 23.64 0.27 12.24
CA SER A 302 24.82 -0.51 11.84
C SER A 302 25.87 -0.62 12.96
N GLY A 303 26.47 -1.76 13.11
CA GLY A 303 27.50 -2.00 14.13
C GLY A 303 27.20 -3.22 15.00
N PRO A 304 27.40 -3.11 16.35
CA PRO A 304 27.64 -1.91 17.16
C PRO A 304 29.09 -1.33 17.13
N TYR A 305 30.10 -2.14 16.79
CA TYR A 305 31.50 -1.68 16.85
C TYR A 305 32.01 -1.17 15.50
N THR A 306 31.67 -1.85 14.40
CA THR A 306 32.17 -1.55 13.05
C THR A 306 31.28 -0.60 12.24
N GLY A 307 30.21 -0.10 12.83
CA GLY A 307 29.26 0.79 12.19
C GLY A 307 28.97 2.06 12.96
N ILE A 308 27.90 2.75 12.61
CA ILE A 308 27.51 4.03 13.22
C ILE A 308 27.01 3.83 14.66
N GLY A 309 26.09 2.92 14.89
CA GLY A 309 25.60 2.56 16.21
C GLY A 309 24.94 3.70 16.99
N GLU A 310 24.16 4.56 16.32
CA GLU A 310 23.48 5.69 16.96
C GLU A 310 22.11 5.33 17.53
N ILE A 311 21.52 4.21 17.07
CA ILE A 311 20.28 3.65 17.60
C ILE A 311 20.43 2.17 17.84
N ASP A 312 19.59 1.65 18.74
CA ASP A 312 19.30 0.23 18.88
C ASP A 312 17.82 -0.02 18.67
N ILE A 313 17.45 -1.24 18.22
CA ILE A 313 16.08 -1.68 17.97
C ILE A 313 15.90 -3.07 18.57
N PRO A 314 15.67 -3.19 19.89
CA PRO A 314 15.64 -4.48 20.61
C PRO A 314 14.62 -5.48 20.06
N SER A 315 13.51 -5.02 19.49
CA SER A 315 12.50 -5.89 18.88
C SER A 315 13.00 -6.73 17.69
N GLN A 316 14.14 -6.37 17.11
CA GLN A 316 14.74 -7.16 16.02
C GLN A 316 15.47 -8.41 16.54
N GLU A 317 15.74 -8.48 17.84
CA GLU A 317 16.36 -9.66 18.49
C GLU A 317 15.41 -10.86 18.57
N GLU A 318 14.09 -10.64 18.44
CA GLU A 318 13.08 -11.70 18.46
C GLU A 318 13.26 -12.69 17.28
N VAL A 319 13.99 -12.29 16.24
CA VAL A 319 14.27 -13.14 15.08
C VAL A 319 15.79 -13.30 14.93
N ALA A 320 16.26 -14.55 14.87
CA ALA A 320 17.67 -14.84 14.68
C ALA A 320 18.22 -14.18 13.41
N GLY A 321 19.20 -13.28 13.59
CA GLY A 321 19.79 -12.52 12.48
C GLY A 321 20.81 -13.34 11.65
N SER A 322 21.24 -14.50 12.17
CA SER A 322 22.21 -15.37 11.51
C SER A 322 22.08 -16.81 11.97
N SER A 323 22.19 -17.74 11.02
CA SER A 323 22.21 -19.18 11.30
C SER A 323 23.58 -19.66 11.82
N ILE A 324 24.64 -18.86 11.69
CA ILE A 324 26.04 -19.25 12.03
C ILE A 324 26.66 -18.33 13.09
N MET A 325 26.15 -17.11 13.29
CA MET A 325 26.65 -16.15 14.26
C MET A 325 25.64 -15.94 15.40
N PRO A 326 25.75 -16.64 16.53
CA PRO A 326 24.83 -16.46 17.65
C PRO A 326 24.85 -15.01 18.17
N GLY A 327 23.68 -14.46 18.47
CA GLY A 327 23.53 -13.10 19.00
C GLY A 327 23.68 -11.97 17.96
N LYS A 328 23.86 -12.30 16.68
CA LYS A 328 23.81 -11.28 15.62
C LYS A 328 22.37 -10.87 15.34
N THR A 329 22.08 -9.58 15.53
CA THR A 329 20.78 -8.97 15.24
C THR A 329 20.84 -8.23 13.90
N ASN A 330 19.89 -8.51 13.00
CA ASN A 330 19.72 -7.79 11.73
C ASN A 330 18.45 -6.91 11.78
N PRO A 331 18.39 -5.80 11.05
CA PRO A 331 17.19 -4.96 10.99
C PRO A 331 16.13 -5.55 10.04
N VAL A 332 15.62 -6.77 10.35
CA VAL A 332 14.82 -7.60 9.43
C VAL A 332 13.51 -6.95 9.00
N THR A 333 12.84 -6.22 9.90
CA THR A 333 11.62 -5.47 9.55
C THR A 333 11.92 -4.34 8.56
N VAL A 334 13.05 -3.66 8.75
CA VAL A 334 13.50 -2.58 7.87
C VAL A 334 13.86 -3.12 6.48
N GLU A 335 14.53 -4.28 6.43
CA GLU A 335 14.86 -4.96 5.18
C GLU A 335 13.61 -5.42 4.44
N SER A 336 12.63 -5.99 5.15
CA SER A 336 11.33 -6.38 4.57
C SER A 336 10.59 -5.17 3.97
N ALA A 337 10.64 -4.01 4.62
CA ALA A 337 10.05 -2.78 4.10
C ALA A 337 10.77 -2.25 2.85
N LEU A 338 12.09 -2.43 2.75
CA LEU A 338 12.85 -2.11 1.53
C LEU A 338 12.44 -2.99 0.35
N LEU A 339 12.24 -4.29 0.57
CA LEU A 339 11.74 -5.22 -0.46
C LEU A 339 10.32 -4.83 -0.90
N ALA A 340 9.44 -4.52 0.05
CA ALA A 340 8.10 -4.04 -0.25
C ALA A 340 8.13 -2.73 -1.07
N SER A 341 9.04 -1.79 -0.74
CA SER A 341 9.21 -0.55 -1.51
C SER A 341 9.61 -0.81 -2.95
N ALA A 342 10.55 -1.73 -3.18
CA ALA A 342 11.00 -2.09 -4.52
C ALA A 342 9.86 -2.68 -5.35
N GLU A 343 9.07 -3.60 -4.77
CA GLU A 343 7.91 -4.20 -5.43
C GLU A 343 6.84 -3.16 -5.78
N VAL A 344 6.49 -2.26 -4.85
CA VAL A 344 5.51 -1.17 -5.10
C VAL A 344 5.94 -0.29 -6.27
N ILE A 345 7.23 0.04 -6.37
CA ILE A 345 7.79 0.84 -7.48
C ILE A 345 7.69 0.06 -8.80
N GLY A 346 8.01 -1.24 -8.80
CA GLY A 346 7.89 -2.09 -9.99
C GLY A 346 6.45 -2.22 -10.47
N LEU A 347 5.51 -2.41 -9.55
CA LEU A 347 4.07 -2.47 -9.86
C LEU A 347 3.53 -1.14 -10.41
N ASP A 348 4.04 0.01 -9.95
CA ASP A 348 3.68 1.30 -10.55
C ASP A 348 4.11 1.41 -12.01
N ALA A 349 5.30 0.96 -12.35
CA ALA A 349 5.75 0.92 -13.74
C ALA A 349 4.83 0.06 -14.61
N ALA A 350 4.42 -1.11 -14.14
CA ALA A 350 3.44 -1.96 -14.83
C ALA A 350 2.07 -1.27 -14.97
N ASN A 351 1.64 -0.50 -13.97
CA ASN A 351 0.38 0.23 -13.99
C ASN A 351 0.36 1.38 -15.00
N GLN A 352 1.50 2.03 -15.27
CA GLN A 352 1.62 3.04 -16.32
C GLN A 352 1.28 2.43 -17.69
N PHE A 353 1.85 1.25 -17.99
CA PHE A 353 1.54 0.53 -19.24
C PHE A 353 0.11 0.02 -19.24
N ALA A 354 -0.39 -0.58 -18.16
CA ALA A 354 -1.76 -1.06 -18.07
C ALA A 354 -2.79 0.04 -18.32
N ALA A 355 -2.55 1.25 -17.81
CA ALA A 355 -3.44 2.40 -18.01
C ALA A 355 -3.45 2.92 -19.45
N SER A 356 -2.38 2.65 -20.22
CA SER A 356 -2.27 3.05 -21.63
C SER A 356 -2.82 2.02 -22.61
N LEU A 357 -3.14 0.81 -22.14
CA LEU A 357 -3.71 -0.25 -23.00
C LEU A 357 -5.18 0.02 -23.31
N GLY A 358 -5.53 -0.10 -24.58
CA GLY A 358 -6.88 0.03 -25.09
C GLY A 358 -7.00 1.00 -26.24
N GLU A 359 -8.04 0.81 -27.06
CA GLU A 359 -8.35 1.62 -28.23
C GLU A 359 -9.82 2.07 -28.15
N PHE A 360 -10.12 3.22 -28.71
CA PHE A 360 -11.45 3.81 -28.84
C PHE A 360 -12.19 3.82 -27.48
N GLU A 361 -13.23 3.03 -27.30
CA GLU A 361 -14.14 3.06 -26.16
C GLU A 361 -13.79 2.04 -25.05
N LEU A 362 -12.61 1.39 -25.11
CA LEU A 362 -12.26 0.32 -24.20
C LEU A 362 -10.90 0.52 -23.51
N ALA A 363 -10.86 0.31 -22.19
CA ALA A 363 -9.64 0.09 -21.44
C ALA A 363 -9.31 -1.42 -21.39
N MET A 364 -8.10 -1.81 -21.77
CA MET A 364 -7.67 -3.23 -21.79
C MET A 364 -6.70 -3.61 -20.64
N GLY A 365 -6.30 -2.68 -19.81
CA GLY A 365 -5.44 -2.96 -18.66
C GLY A 365 -6.17 -3.16 -17.33
N VAL A 366 -7.50 -3.26 -17.35
CA VAL A 366 -8.36 -3.29 -16.14
C VAL A 366 -7.97 -4.37 -15.14
N PRO A 367 -7.78 -5.65 -15.52
CA PRO A 367 -7.43 -6.69 -14.55
C PRO A 367 -6.07 -6.45 -13.90
N LEU A 368 -5.07 -6.08 -14.69
CA LEU A 368 -3.70 -5.89 -14.23
C LEU A 368 -3.58 -4.69 -13.29
N ILE A 369 -4.12 -3.52 -13.68
CA ILE A 369 -4.04 -2.31 -12.84
C ILE A 369 -4.83 -2.48 -11.53
N GLY A 370 -5.96 -3.20 -11.58
CA GLY A 370 -6.76 -3.50 -10.39
C GLY A 370 -6.05 -4.43 -9.41
N TYR A 371 -5.39 -5.47 -9.92
CA TYR A 371 -4.54 -6.35 -9.13
C TYR A 371 -3.39 -5.58 -8.50
N ASN A 372 -2.59 -4.87 -9.31
CA ASN A 372 -1.40 -4.17 -8.88
C ASN A 372 -1.70 -3.07 -7.84
N ALA A 373 -2.72 -2.25 -8.07
CA ALA A 373 -3.07 -1.16 -7.14
C ALA A 373 -3.45 -1.68 -5.74
N VAL A 374 -4.14 -2.81 -5.67
CA VAL A 374 -4.50 -3.43 -4.39
C VAL A 374 -3.29 -4.09 -3.73
N VAL A 375 -2.41 -4.74 -4.50
CA VAL A 375 -1.16 -5.32 -3.98
C VAL A 375 -0.25 -4.22 -3.44
N GLN A 376 -0.10 -3.11 -4.16
CA GLN A 376 0.64 -1.93 -3.66
C GLN A 376 0.08 -1.42 -2.33
N ALA A 377 -1.24 -1.25 -2.24
CA ALA A 377 -1.90 -0.78 -1.01
C ALA A 377 -1.67 -1.74 0.17
N ARG A 378 -1.73 -3.06 -0.07
CA ARG A 378 -1.49 -4.10 0.94
C ARG A 378 -0.03 -4.08 1.43
N LEU A 379 0.92 -4.04 0.51
CA LEU A 379 2.35 -3.98 0.83
C LEU A 379 2.68 -2.73 1.65
N LEU A 380 2.20 -1.56 1.22
CA LEU A 380 2.41 -0.30 1.94
C LEU A 380 1.78 -0.31 3.34
N SER A 381 0.53 -0.73 3.45
CA SER A 381 -0.16 -0.71 4.74
C SER A 381 0.50 -1.62 5.77
N GLU A 382 0.95 -2.81 5.37
CA GLU A 382 1.66 -3.75 6.24
C GLU A 382 3.05 -3.23 6.60
N ALA A 383 3.85 -2.80 5.62
CA ALA A 383 5.20 -2.28 5.86
C ALA A 383 5.19 -1.06 6.80
N LEU A 384 4.36 -0.05 6.51
CA LEU A 384 4.21 1.15 7.36
C LEU A 384 3.71 0.80 8.76
N GLY A 385 2.77 -0.14 8.86
CA GLY A 385 2.23 -0.63 10.13
C GLY A 385 3.30 -1.28 11.01
N LYS A 386 4.12 -2.16 10.42
CA LYS A 386 5.24 -2.85 11.10
C LYS A 386 6.36 -1.87 11.44
N LEU A 387 6.76 -1.02 10.50
CA LEU A 387 7.76 0.02 10.78
C LEU A 387 7.34 0.88 11.97
N ALA A 388 6.08 1.30 12.06
CA ALA A 388 5.59 2.10 13.18
C ALA A 388 5.76 1.39 14.53
N THR A 389 5.23 0.16 14.64
CA THR A 389 5.06 -0.52 15.95
C THR A 389 6.26 -1.36 16.37
N VAL A 390 6.93 -1.97 15.41
CA VAL A 390 8.03 -2.92 15.66
C VAL A 390 9.39 -2.21 15.59
N VAL A 391 9.49 -1.11 14.83
CA VAL A 391 10.74 -0.37 14.67
C VAL A 391 10.70 0.97 15.41
N ILE A 392 9.92 1.93 14.92
CA ILE A 392 9.97 3.34 15.39
C ILE A 392 9.57 3.48 16.86
N ASP A 393 8.52 2.80 17.30
CA ASP A 393 8.08 2.83 18.70
C ASP A 393 9.11 2.16 19.65
N ARG A 394 10.00 1.31 19.11
CA ARG A 394 11.01 0.53 19.83
C ARG A 394 12.44 1.07 19.73
N VAL A 395 12.68 2.10 18.91
CA VAL A 395 13.99 2.73 18.79
C VAL A 395 14.52 3.19 20.16
N VAL A 396 15.73 2.76 20.49
CA VAL A 396 16.51 3.22 21.64
C VAL A 396 17.64 4.12 21.14
N PRO A 397 17.68 5.42 21.48
CA PRO A 397 18.76 6.30 21.08
C PRO A 397 20.03 6.03 21.87
N MET A 398 21.15 5.81 21.21
CA MET A 398 22.48 5.64 21.80
C MET A 398 23.11 7.02 22.02
N LYS A 399 22.63 7.73 23.06
CA LYS A 399 22.92 9.16 23.30
C LYS A 399 24.40 9.48 23.41
N GLU A 400 25.15 8.68 24.17
CA GLU A 400 26.57 8.91 24.36
C GLU A 400 27.38 8.66 23.09
N ARG A 401 26.97 7.65 22.29
CA ARG A 401 27.57 7.40 20.98
C ARG A 401 27.36 8.58 20.02
N GLY A 402 26.13 9.06 19.90
CA GLY A 402 25.82 10.22 19.07
C GLY A 402 26.57 11.47 19.52
N ARG A 403 26.61 11.75 20.82
CA ARG A 403 27.35 12.88 21.40
C ARG A 403 28.85 12.79 21.10
N MET A 404 29.47 11.65 21.37
CA MET A 404 30.90 11.43 21.13
C MET A 404 31.26 11.68 19.65
N LEU A 405 30.46 11.13 18.72
CA LEU A 405 30.66 11.33 17.28
C LEU A 405 30.48 12.81 16.88
N ALA A 406 29.54 13.53 17.48
CA ALA A 406 29.32 14.95 17.19
C ALA A 406 30.48 15.82 17.69
N GLU A 407 30.97 15.55 18.92
CA GLU A 407 32.07 16.31 19.56
C GLU A 407 33.42 16.11 18.88
N THR A 408 33.64 14.98 18.21
CA THR A 408 34.89 14.67 17.49
C THR A 408 34.87 15.08 16.02
N SER A 409 33.73 15.53 15.52
CA SER A 409 33.56 15.89 14.10
C SER A 409 34.43 17.09 13.69
N PRO A 410 35.26 16.97 12.63
CA PRO A 410 36.02 18.09 12.10
C PRO A 410 35.15 19.21 11.54
N ALA A 411 33.88 18.93 11.24
CA ALA A 411 32.92 19.92 10.75
C ALA A 411 32.62 21.02 11.79
N LEU A 412 32.89 20.79 13.08
CA LEU A 412 32.72 21.81 14.12
C LEU A 412 33.61 23.04 13.92
N ILE A 413 34.69 22.93 13.16
CA ILE A 413 35.54 24.08 12.83
C ILE A 413 34.79 25.17 12.06
N THR A 414 33.72 24.81 11.37
CA THR A 414 32.83 25.74 10.67
C THR A 414 32.27 26.81 11.60
N VAL A 415 32.10 26.50 12.90
CA VAL A 415 31.55 27.43 13.90
C VAL A 415 32.47 28.62 14.14
N ILE A 416 33.78 28.41 14.06
CA ILE A 416 34.77 29.45 14.26
C ILE A 416 35.32 30.04 12.96
N SER A 417 35.05 29.44 11.82
CA SER A 417 35.47 29.90 10.50
C SER A 417 35.19 31.40 10.27
N PRO A 418 34.03 31.96 10.66
CA PRO A 418 33.75 33.39 10.49
C PRO A 418 34.66 34.31 11.31
N ARG A 419 35.40 33.78 12.33
CA ARG A 419 36.31 34.55 13.20
C ARG A 419 37.75 34.50 12.73
N ILE A 420 38.20 33.35 12.26
CA ILE A 420 39.60 33.10 11.90
C ILE A 420 39.86 33.15 10.40
N GLY A 421 38.83 33.24 9.59
CA GLY A 421 38.88 33.15 8.14
C GLY A 421 38.88 31.72 7.61
N TYR A 422 38.43 31.55 6.36
CA TYR A 422 38.20 30.23 5.75
C TYR A 422 39.47 29.39 5.63
N ASP A 423 40.60 29.99 5.18
CA ASP A 423 41.82 29.25 4.92
C ASP A 423 42.45 28.68 6.22
N LYS A 424 42.46 29.49 7.29
CA LYS A 424 42.91 29.02 8.62
C LYS A 424 41.98 27.91 9.17
N ALA A 425 40.67 28.08 9.00
CA ALA A 425 39.69 27.07 9.39
C ALA A 425 39.85 25.78 8.58
N ALA A 426 40.11 25.84 7.28
CA ALA A 426 40.35 24.68 6.44
C ALA A 426 41.61 23.92 6.83
N ALA A 427 42.72 24.64 7.10
CA ALA A 427 43.95 24.01 7.59
C ALA A 427 43.76 23.31 8.94
N LEU A 428 43.04 23.94 9.87
CA LEU A 428 42.72 23.37 11.17
C LEU A 428 41.79 22.17 11.06
N GLY A 429 40.79 22.24 10.20
CA GLY A 429 39.87 21.12 9.91
C GLY A 429 40.60 19.89 9.39
N LYS A 430 41.60 20.04 8.52
CA LYS A 430 42.46 18.93 8.08
C LYS A 430 43.23 18.28 9.26
N ARG A 431 43.77 19.07 10.15
CA ARG A 431 44.49 18.55 11.35
C ARG A 431 43.53 17.73 12.25
N ILE A 432 42.32 18.24 12.46
CA ILE A 432 41.28 17.54 13.26
C ILE A 432 40.88 16.24 12.57
N ALA A 433 40.68 16.24 11.25
CA ALA A 433 40.37 15.04 10.49
C ALA A 433 41.48 13.96 10.55
N HIS A 434 42.74 14.34 10.85
CA HIS A 434 43.85 13.43 11.09
C HIS A 434 44.05 13.11 12.58
N GLY A 435 43.06 13.36 13.43
CA GLY A 435 43.05 12.92 14.83
C GLY A 435 43.43 13.98 15.86
N ALA A 436 43.72 15.22 15.48
CA ALA A 436 43.95 16.28 16.46
C ALA A 436 42.67 16.62 17.22
N PRO A 437 42.64 16.62 18.59
CA PRO A 437 41.45 16.99 19.33
C PRO A 437 41.05 18.46 19.06
N ILE A 438 39.79 18.70 18.78
CA ILE A 438 39.30 20.07 18.47
C ILE A 438 39.56 21.06 19.61
N ARG A 439 39.45 20.63 20.86
CA ARG A 439 39.73 21.46 22.03
C ARG A 439 41.21 21.89 22.08
N THR A 440 42.13 21.00 21.75
CA THR A 440 43.56 21.32 21.65
C THR A 440 43.81 22.34 20.56
N ALA A 441 43.21 22.13 19.41
CA ALA A 441 43.30 23.05 18.28
C ALA A 441 42.76 24.47 18.60
N LEU A 442 41.70 24.54 19.40
CA LEU A 442 41.12 25.82 19.86
C LEU A 442 42.03 26.53 20.91
N ARG A 443 42.65 25.76 21.83
CA ARG A 443 43.64 26.33 22.76
C ARG A 443 44.85 26.92 22.04
N GLU A 444 45.36 26.26 21.02
CA GLU A 444 46.47 26.77 20.18
C GLU A 444 46.10 28.10 19.47
N LEU A 445 44.83 28.34 19.22
CA LEU A 445 44.31 29.60 18.70
C LEU A 445 44.10 30.67 19.78
N GLY A 446 44.43 30.38 21.04
CA GLY A 446 44.35 31.33 22.17
C GLY A 446 42.99 31.39 22.88
N TYR A 447 42.08 30.42 22.63
CA TYR A 447 40.81 30.36 23.34
C TYR A 447 40.97 29.71 24.70
N ASP A 448 40.43 30.30 25.76
CA ASP A 448 40.34 29.68 27.08
C ASP A 448 39.21 28.63 27.15
N GLU A 449 39.19 27.81 28.25
CA GLU A 449 38.21 26.72 28.38
C GLU A 449 36.76 27.20 28.39
N ARG A 450 36.45 28.36 28.98
CA ARG A 450 35.11 28.92 29.00
C ARG A 450 34.65 29.33 27.58
N GLN A 451 35.57 29.89 26.83
CA GLN A 451 35.32 30.24 25.41
C GLN A 451 35.14 28.99 24.58
N ILE A 452 35.97 27.95 24.79
CA ILE A 452 35.87 26.65 24.12
C ILE A 452 34.53 25.98 24.41
N ASP A 453 34.09 25.92 25.67
CA ASP A 453 32.79 25.37 26.04
C ASP A 453 31.62 26.15 25.42
N SER A 454 31.74 27.46 25.35
CA SER A 454 30.73 28.29 24.67
C SER A 454 30.71 28.11 23.15
N ILE A 455 31.87 27.86 22.53
CA ILE A 455 31.98 27.58 21.08
C ILE A 455 31.41 26.21 20.76
N LEU A 456 31.68 25.21 21.59
CA LEU A 456 31.29 23.81 21.44
C LEU A 456 29.96 23.47 22.15
N ASP A 457 29.18 24.48 22.54
CA ASP A 457 27.83 24.21 23.11
C ASP A 457 26.92 23.57 22.09
N MET A 458 26.82 22.25 22.11
CA MET A 458 26.04 21.44 21.18
C MET A 458 24.56 21.83 21.18
N LYS A 459 24.00 22.26 22.33
CA LYS A 459 22.59 22.71 22.41
C LYS A 459 22.33 23.97 21.59
N ARG A 460 23.34 24.79 21.43
CA ARG A 460 23.28 26.02 20.64
C ARG A 460 23.52 25.72 19.16
N LEU A 461 24.45 24.81 18.85
CA LEU A 461 24.85 24.49 17.48
C LEU A 461 23.75 23.80 16.65
N VAL A 462 22.76 23.22 17.28
CA VAL A 462 21.60 22.58 16.63
C VAL A 462 20.43 23.57 16.40
N ARG A 463 20.63 24.87 16.63
CA ARG A 463 19.60 25.91 16.46
C ARG A 463 20.01 26.93 15.38
N PRO A 464 19.04 27.54 14.70
CA PRO A 464 19.34 28.64 13.76
C PRO A 464 20.04 29.81 14.44
N GLY A 465 20.91 30.49 13.70
CA GLY A 465 21.56 31.72 14.15
C GLY A 465 23.06 31.73 13.89
N ILE A 466 23.71 32.87 14.22
CA ILE A 466 25.14 33.05 14.10
C ILE A 466 25.76 32.88 15.49
N PRO A 467 26.42 31.75 15.77
CA PRO A 467 26.94 31.47 17.12
C PRO A 467 27.94 32.53 17.62
N SER A 468 28.62 33.23 16.72
CA SER A 468 29.65 34.21 17.02
C SER A 468 29.16 35.58 17.49
N LYS A 469 27.90 35.95 17.30
CA LYS A 469 27.40 37.33 17.58
C LYS A 469 27.28 37.66 19.08
N ARG A 470 27.20 36.68 19.99
CA ARG A 470 27.01 36.93 21.45
C ARG A 470 28.30 37.04 22.27
N LEU A 471 29.48 36.96 21.67
CA LEU A 471 30.76 37.12 22.37
C LEU A 471 31.43 38.50 22.11
N ARG A 472 30.68 39.46 21.49
CA ARG A 472 31.09 40.85 21.41
C ARG A 472 30.67 41.60 22.67
N GLY A 473 31.31 41.29 23.81
CA GLY A 473 30.99 41.94 25.09
C GLY A 473 31.99 41.64 26.17
N ALA A 474 33.26 41.43 25.82
CA ALA A 474 34.41 41.48 26.74
C ALA A 474 35.57 42.00 25.92
N GLY A 475 35.58 43.30 25.74
CA GLY A 475 36.74 44.09 25.39
C GLY A 475 37.06 44.96 26.56
#